data_c53fe83349dbbaaf9bdcd73fca8b2c92
#
_entry.id   c53fe83349dbbaaf9bdcd73fca8b2c92
#
_cell.length_a   1.000
_cell.length_b   1.000
_cell.length_c   1.000
_cell.angle_alpha   90.00
_cell.angle_beta   90.00
_cell.angle_gamma   90.00
#
_symmetry.space_group_name_H-M   'P 1'
#
loop_
_entity.id
_entity.type
_entity.pdbx_description
1 polymer ?
#
loop_
_entity_poly.entity_id
_entity_poly.type
_entity_poly.pdbx_seq_one_letter_code
_entity_poly.pdbx_strand_id
1 'polypeptide(L)'
;MQKVTLLFTFILFLTSSASASVLDNRRTRQLKNDLEVARTAVRKAVNLVEDNDESRKRIKALQDSERTLNAYFKDSLFRNRKDLRLISLDILKKQYDVYNDRLYLNMPIDTMAMVLKGKQYLVSMLSFDSLEVGKSYRKKHSEMLAPYHGNLLKGGIYCMAHEKWKEAWDCLDLYLDSRRQPLFSNIKFNSANDEFAAFLALMCGKSLDSLSLMMKYSEEAINYSPRREYTLQLLAEAWKLFTPQKMYLHYLQEGFKFYPQSSYFFPRLIDYYTSHGKADEAMLYINKALEMDPRNQLFLLAKHSVLMSQKNYDEALKYGVTLLRDNPDQAIPNYNVGYIYYLRALDAQKRYERSYRQRQKDAQEEYSKCLPYIERYRKLMPNDRERWYPILYEVYLNLNMGKKFDSLL
;
A
#
# COMPACT_ATOMS: atom_id res chain seq x y z
N MET A 1 -13.20 21.23 -70.17
CA MET A 1 -13.80 21.04 -68.81
C MET A 1 -12.79 20.98 -67.68
N GLN A 2 -11.61 20.35 -67.78
CA GLN A 2 -10.63 20.26 -66.67
C GLN A 2 -10.07 21.60 -66.14
N LYS A 3 -9.89 22.63 -67.01
CA LYS A 3 -9.36 23.94 -66.56
C LYS A 3 -10.37 24.79 -65.77
N VAL A 4 -11.65 24.60 -65.97
CA VAL A 4 -12.73 25.33 -65.25
C VAL A 4 -12.92 24.72 -63.84
N THR A 5 -12.80 23.38 -63.71
CA THR A 5 -12.89 22.67 -62.41
C THR A 5 -11.74 23.02 -61.50
N LEU A 6 -10.50 23.18 -62.05
CA LEU A 6 -9.34 23.62 -61.24
C LEU A 6 -9.45 25.06 -60.75
N LEU A 7 -10.03 25.94 -61.55
CA LEU A 7 -10.24 27.36 -61.14
C LEU A 7 -11.30 27.47 -60.02
N PHE A 8 -12.40 26.68 -60.11
CA PHE A 8 -13.44 26.62 -59.05
C PHE A 8 -12.92 26.02 -57.72
N THR A 9 -12.10 24.97 -57.77
CA THR A 9 -11.49 24.40 -56.55
C THR A 9 -10.46 25.39 -55.94
N PHE A 10 -9.71 26.13 -56.75
CA PHE A 10 -8.76 27.13 -56.25
C PHE A 10 -9.45 28.37 -55.63
N ILE A 11 -10.58 28.84 -56.22
CA ILE A 11 -11.40 29.92 -55.66
C ILE A 11 -12.10 29.48 -54.38
N LEU A 12 -12.62 28.25 -54.29
CA LEU A 12 -13.18 27.68 -53.05
C LEU A 12 -12.11 27.55 -51.95
N PHE A 13 -10.87 27.19 -52.29
CA PHE A 13 -9.76 27.08 -51.33
C PHE A 13 -9.31 28.48 -50.85
N LEU A 14 -9.26 29.48 -51.71
CA LEU A 14 -8.93 30.88 -51.35
C LEU A 14 -10.04 31.55 -50.50
N THR A 15 -11.31 31.28 -50.80
CA THR A 15 -12.42 31.83 -49.99
C THR A 15 -12.53 31.13 -48.64
N SER A 16 -12.24 29.82 -48.53
CA SER A 16 -12.21 29.11 -47.27
C SER A 16 -11.01 29.52 -46.41
N SER A 17 -9.84 29.76 -46.97
CA SER A 17 -8.66 30.25 -46.26
C SER A 17 -8.81 31.72 -45.82
N ALA A 18 -9.45 32.59 -46.62
CA ALA A 18 -9.74 33.98 -46.26
C ALA A 18 -10.80 34.05 -45.14
N SER A 19 -11.84 33.23 -45.18
CA SER A 19 -12.85 33.14 -44.13
C SER A 19 -12.28 32.58 -42.82
N ALA A 20 -11.37 31.60 -42.86
CA ALA A 20 -10.65 31.06 -41.70
C ALA A 20 -9.75 32.12 -41.04
N SER A 21 -9.01 32.92 -41.86
CA SER A 21 -8.14 33.97 -41.34
C SER A 21 -8.92 35.13 -40.70
N VAL A 22 -10.09 35.50 -41.22
CA VAL A 22 -10.98 36.51 -40.65
C VAL A 22 -11.58 36.03 -39.32
N LEU A 23 -11.98 34.76 -39.24
CA LEU A 23 -12.46 34.14 -38.01
C LEU A 23 -11.37 34.10 -36.92
N ASP A 24 -10.15 33.74 -37.27
CA ASP A 24 -9.01 33.70 -36.33
C ASP A 24 -8.63 35.12 -35.85
N ASN A 25 -8.70 36.13 -36.70
CA ASN A 25 -8.50 37.54 -36.33
C ASN A 25 -9.57 38.01 -35.34
N ARG A 26 -10.84 37.68 -35.58
CA ARG A 26 -11.95 38.01 -34.67
C ARG A 26 -11.80 37.36 -33.31
N ARG A 27 -11.46 36.06 -33.27
CA ARG A 27 -11.22 35.29 -32.02
C ARG A 27 -10.01 35.83 -31.26
N THR A 28 -8.94 36.23 -31.94
CA THR A 28 -7.76 36.83 -31.33
C THR A 28 -8.09 38.18 -30.72
N ARG A 29 -8.94 39.03 -31.37
CA ARG A 29 -9.41 40.28 -30.83
C ARG A 29 -10.29 40.08 -29.59
N GLN A 30 -11.18 39.09 -29.63
CA GLN A 30 -12.00 38.73 -28.48
C GLN A 30 -11.12 38.32 -27.29
N LEU A 31 -10.15 37.44 -27.48
CA LEU A 31 -9.19 37.05 -26.44
C LEU A 31 -8.48 38.27 -25.82
N LYS A 32 -8.02 39.22 -26.65
CA LYS A 32 -7.38 40.45 -26.12
C LYS A 32 -8.30 41.24 -25.17
N ASN A 33 -9.59 41.38 -25.53
CA ASN A 33 -10.56 42.05 -24.70
C ASN A 33 -10.79 41.29 -23.37
N ASP A 34 -10.95 39.96 -23.44
CA ASP A 34 -11.17 39.09 -22.27
C ASP A 34 -9.96 39.10 -21.34
N LEU A 35 -8.72 39.17 -21.89
CA LEU A 35 -7.50 39.32 -21.10
C LEU A 35 -7.45 40.70 -20.39
N GLU A 36 -7.90 41.79 -21.00
CA GLU A 36 -7.95 43.07 -20.33
C GLU A 36 -8.99 43.12 -19.20
N VAL A 37 -10.16 42.51 -19.40
CA VAL A 37 -11.15 42.32 -18.33
C VAL A 37 -10.53 41.53 -17.16
N ALA A 38 -9.86 40.41 -17.45
CA ALA A 38 -9.20 39.58 -16.45
C ALA A 38 -8.08 40.32 -15.71
N ARG A 39 -7.22 41.09 -16.41
CA ARG A 39 -6.19 41.96 -15.79
C ARG A 39 -6.79 42.97 -14.84
N THR A 40 -7.91 43.56 -15.25
CA THR A 40 -8.64 44.53 -14.42
C THR A 40 -9.20 43.85 -13.16
N ALA A 41 -9.78 42.66 -13.28
CA ALA A 41 -10.25 41.90 -12.14
C ALA A 41 -9.10 41.54 -11.16
N VAL A 42 -7.93 41.12 -11.66
CA VAL A 42 -6.74 40.82 -10.83
C VAL A 42 -6.24 42.11 -10.12
N ARG A 43 -6.16 43.25 -10.80
CA ARG A 43 -5.72 44.52 -10.19
C ARG A 43 -6.67 45.00 -9.09
N LYS A 44 -7.99 44.82 -9.28
CA LYS A 44 -9.01 45.18 -8.29
C LYS A 44 -9.14 44.17 -7.16
N ALA A 45 -8.51 43.00 -7.27
CA ALA A 45 -8.57 41.94 -6.29
C ALA A 45 -7.63 42.24 -5.10
N VAL A 46 -8.03 43.20 -4.28
CA VAL A 46 -7.36 43.61 -3.03
C VAL A 46 -8.34 43.51 -1.87
N ASN A 47 -7.85 43.27 -0.66
CA ASN A 47 -8.67 43.15 0.57
C ASN A 47 -9.81 42.13 0.43
N LEU A 48 -9.50 40.94 -0.09
CA LEU A 48 -10.51 39.89 -0.38
C LEU A 48 -10.85 39.03 0.85
N VAL A 49 -10.14 39.21 1.94
CA VAL A 49 -10.25 38.37 3.15
C VAL A 49 -11.57 38.63 3.89
N GLU A 50 -12.00 39.90 3.92
CA GLU A 50 -13.24 40.33 4.56
C GLU A 50 -14.47 39.76 3.83
N ASP A 51 -15.46 39.31 4.57
CA ASP A 51 -16.74 38.86 4.02
C ASP A 51 -17.74 39.99 3.90
N ASN A 52 -17.47 40.93 2.97
CA ASN A 52 -18.35 42.05 2.63
C ASN A 52 -18.74 41.99 1.15
N ASP A 53 -19.74 42.83 0.78
CA ASP A 53 -20.28 42.81 -0.58
C ASP A 53 -19.26 43.20 -1.64
N GLU A 54 -18.32 44.07 -1.32
CA GLU A 54 -17.26 44.47 -2.24
C GLU A 54 -16.27 43.33 -2.51
N SER A 55 -15.85 42.60 -1.47
CA SER A 55 -14.99 41.42 -1.59
C SER A 55 -15.68 40.32 -2.39
N ARG A 56 -16.97 40.08 -2.14
CA ARG A 56 -17.77 39.08 -2.90
C ARG A 56 -17.85 39.44 -4.37
N LYS A 57 -18.07 40.73 -4.72
CA LYS A 57 -18.08 41.21 -6.12
C LYS A 57 -16.72 40.99 -6.79
N ARG A 58 -15.62 41.30 -6.10
CA ARG A 58 -14.25 41.11 -6.61
C ARG A 58 -13.90 39.65 -6.82
N ILE A 59 -14.26 38.78 -5.87
CA ILE A 59 -14.09 37.32 -5.99
C ILE A 59 -14.91 36.80 -7.17
N LYS A 60 -16.16 37.22 -7.33
CA LYS A 60 -16.99 36.85 -8.47
C LYS A 60 -16.38 37.27 -9.80
N ALA A 61 -15.83 38.49 -9.89
CA ALA A 61 -15.16 38.97 -11.11
C ALA A 61 -13.93 38.10 -11.47
N LEU A 62 -13.16 37.60 -10.46
CA LEU A 62 -12.08 36.64 -10.70
C LEU A 62 -12.61 35.31 -11.21
N GLN A 63 -13.70 34.77 -10.64
CA GLN A 63 -14.31 33.50 -11.05
C GLN A 63 -14.89 33.57 -12.47
N ASP A 64 -15.55 34.67 -12.82
CA ASP A 64 -16.09 34.88 -14.16
C ASP A 64 -14.96 34.99 -15.20
N SER A 65 -13.88 35.71 -14.85
CA SER A 65 -12.68 35.80 -15.70
C SER A 65 -12.03 34.43 -15.88
N GLU A 66 -11.90 33.62 -14.81
CA GLU A 66 -11.38 32.25 -14.90
C GLU A 66 -12.22 31.40 -15.85
N ARG A 67 -13.55 31.44 -15.71
CA ARG A 67 -14.47 30.67 -16.56
C ARG A 67 -14.32 31.07 -18.05
N THR A 68 -14.24 32.37 -18.32
CA THR A 68 -14.07 32.89 -19.69
C THR A 68 -12.73 32.42 -20.26
N LEU A 69 -11.62 32.54 -19.51
CA LEU A 69 -10.29 32.22 -20.01
C LEU A 69 -10.11 30.66 -20.16
N ASN A 70 -10.77 29.89 -19.33
CA ASN A 70 -10.70 28.41 -19.42
C ASN A 70 -11.24 27.88 -20.77
N ALA A 71 -12.14 28.58 -21.44
CA ALA A 71 -12.62 28.23 -22.76
C ALA A 71 -11.49 28.24 -23.81
N TYR A 72 -10.54 29.16 -23.69
CA TYR A 72 -9.42 29.28 -24.63
C TYR A 72 -8.37 28.20 -24.48
N PHE A 73 -8.27 27.51 -23.32
CA PHE A 73 -7.35 26.37 -23.16
C PHE A 73 -7.74 25.13 -23.97
N LYS A 74 -8.99 25.01 -24.39
CA LYS A 74 -9.47 23.94 -25.28
C LYS A 74 -9.04 24.18 -26.73
N ASP A 75 -8.64 25.39 -27.07
CA ASP A 75 -8.27 25.79 -28.42
C ASP A 75 -6.77 25.70 -28.63
N SER A 76 -6.34 24.93 -29.64
CA SER A 76 -4.94 24.73 -29.99
C SER A 76 -4.22 26.03 -30.36
N LEU A 77 -4.93 27.02 -30.90
CA LEU A 77 -4.38 28.35 -31.27
C LEU A 77 -3.99 29.19 -30.04
N PHE A 78 -4.71 29.04 -28.92
CA PHE A 78 -4.56 29.92 -27.76
C PHE A 78 -3.96 29.26 -26.52
N ARG A 79 -4.14 27.92 -26.34
CA ARG A 79 -3.81 27.21 -25.10
C ARG A 79 -2.38 27.41 -24.59
N ASN A 80 -1.42 27.68 -25.48
CA ASN A 80 -0.01 27.87 -25.12
C ASN A 80 0.43 29.34 -25.10
N ARG A 81 -0.48 30.29 -25.30
CA ARG A 81 -0.15 31.71 -25.27
C ARG A 81 0.30 32.16 -23.89
N LYS A 82 1.45 32.85 -23.86
CA LYS A 82 2.08 33.33 -22.61
C LYS A 82 1.17 34.26 -21.82
N ASP A 83 0.53 35.23 -22.48
CA ASP A 83 -0.34 36.22 -21.85
C ASP A 83 -1.57 35.55 -21.19
N LEU A 84 -2.20 34.61 -21.88
CA LEU A 84 -3.30 33.80 -21.35
C LEU A 84 -2.88 33.00 -20.11
N ARG A 85 -1.75 32.30 -20.22
CA ARG A 85 -1.23 31.44 -19.12
C ARG A 85 -0.90 32.27 -17.88
N LEU A 86 -0.16 33.36 -18.03
CA LEU A 86 0.25 34.20 -16.89
C LEU A 86 -0.94 34.81 -16.16
N ILE A 87 -1.92 35.41 -16.90
CA ILE A 87 -3.09 36.02 -16.23
C ILE A 87 -3.97 34.96 -15.55
N SER A 88 -4.06 33.75 -16.12
CA SER A 88 -4.80 32.64 -15.48
C SER A 88 -4.12 32.19 -14.19
N LEU A 89 -2.77 32.16 -14.15
CA LEU A 89 -2.01 31.89 -12.92
C LEU A 89 -2.22 32.97 -11.85
N ASP A 90 -2.24 34.23 -12.25
CA ASP A 90 -2.51 35.34 -11.33
C ASP A 90 -3.93 35.27 -10.73
N ILE A 91 -4.93 34.91 -11.53
CA ILE A 91 -6.31 34.68 -11.05
C ILE A 91 -6.35 33.54 -10.03
N LEU A 92 -5.76 32.36 -10.38
CA LEU A 92 -5.74 31.20 -9.49
C LEU A 92 -5.02 31.50 -8.17
N LYS A 93 -3.88 32.21 -8.25
CA LYS A 93 -3.16 32.66 -7.06
C LYS A 93 -4.04 33.55 -6.18
N LYS A 94 -4.67 34.56 -6.73
CA LYS A 94 -5.55 35.50 -5.97
C LYS A 94 -6.71 34.76 -5.30
N GLN A 95 -7.33 33.81 -5.97
CA GLN A 95 -8.40 32.99 -5.40
C GLN A 95 -7.89 32.07 -4.29
N TYR A 96 -6.70 31.46 -4.46
CA TYR A 96 -6.10 30.60 -3.45
C TYR A 96 -5.65 31.40 -2.22
N ASP A 97 -5.03 32.56 -2.43
CA ASP A 97 -4.58 33.46 -1.36
C ASP A 97 -5.74 33.85 -0.41
N VAL A 98 -6.96 34.02 -0.92
CA VAL A 98 -8.13 34.31 -0.07
C VAL A 98 -8.37 33.24 0.98
N TYR A 99 -8.31 31.95 0.57
CA TYR A 99 -8.47 30.83 1.52
C TYR A 99 -7.29 30.75 2.49
N ASN A 100 -6.06 30.91 1.98
CA ASN A 100 -4.86 30.84 2.77
C ASN A 100 -4.78 31.95 3.82
N ASP A 101 -5.13 33.18 3.45
CA ASP A 101 -5.15 34.34 4.35
C ASP A 101 -6.25 34.20 5.41
N ARG A 102 -7.46 33.74 5.02
CA ARG A 102 -8.53 33.44 5.98
C ARG A 102 -8.14 32.38 6.97
N LEU A 103 -7.46 31.30 6.52
CA LEU A 103 -6.94 30.27 7.41
C LEU A 103 -5.96 30.85 8.42
N TYR A 104 -5.06 31.71 7.98
CA TYR A 104 -4.08 32.39 8.83
C TYR A 104 -4.73 33.31 9.88
N LEU A 105 -5.87 33.90 9.54
CA LEU A 105 -6.64 34.81 10.42
C LEU A 105 -7.70 34.08 11.25
N ASN A 106 -7.69 32.73 11.23
CA ASN A 106 -8.69 31.86 11.90
C ASN A 106 -10.15 32.21 11.52
N MET A 107 -10.37 32.64 10.28
CA MET A 107 -11.70 32.88 9.75
C MET A 107 -12.31 31.59 9.15
N PRO A 108 -13.64 31.49 9.07
CA PRO A 108 -14.31 30.37 8.41
C PRO A 108 -13.89 30.23 6.96
N ILE A 109 -13.53 28.98 6.56
CA ILE A 109 -13.16 28.64 5.18
C ILE A 109 -13.84 27.34 4.76
N ASP A 110 -14.07 27.22 3.46
CA ASP A 110 -14.30 25.92 2.82
C ASP A 110 -12.95 25.27 2.54
N THR A 111 -12.53 24.37 3.42
CA THR A 111 -11.23 23.70 3.33
C THR A 111 -11.13 22.83 2.07
N MET A 112 -12.23 22.21 1.61
CA MET A 112 -12.21 21.43 0.39
C MET A 112 -12.01 22.32 -0.84
N ALA A 113 -12.72 23.45 -0.92
CA ALA A 113 -12.52 24.43 -1.99
C ALA A 113 -11.09 24.96 -2.01
N MET A 114 -10.50 25.22 -0.84
CA MET A 114 -9.09 25.61 -0.70
C MET A 114 -8.15 24.53 -1.27
N VAL A 115 -8.33 23.27 -0.89
CA VAL A 115 -7.50 22.13 -1.36
C VAL A 115 -7.59 22.01 -2.88
N LEU A 116 -8.79 22.04 -3.45
CA LEU A 116 -9.01 21.91 -4.89
C LEU A 116 -8.39 23.09 -5.65
N LYS A 117 -8.51 24.32 -5.12
CA LYS A 117 -7.95 25.53 -5.75
C LYS A 117 -6.41 25.51 -5.69
N GLY A 118 -5.82 25.09 -4.57
CA GLY A 118 -4.37 24.93 -4.43
C GLY A 118 -3.80 23.89 -5.41
N LYS A 119 -4.49 22.74 -5.54
CA LYS A 119 -4.17 21.74 -6.54
C LYS A 119 -4.21 22.29 -7.97
N GLN A 120 -5.31 22.99 -8.32
CA GLN A 120 -5.48 23.62 -9.64
C GLN A 120 -4.35 24.62 -9.95
N TYR A 121 -3.99 25.44 -8.96
CA TYR A 121 -2.91 26.42 -9.11
C TYR A 121 -1.56 25.76 -9.39
N LEU A 122 -1.19 24.74 -8.60
CA LEU A 122 0.08 24.01 -8.82
C LEU A 122 0.11 23.30 -10.17
N VAL A 123 -0.95 22.55 -10.53
CA VAL A 123 -1.03 21.86 -11.83
C VAL A 123 -0.89 22.84 -13.00
N SER A 124 -1.55 24.01 -12.93
CA SER A 124 -1.46 25.05 -13.95
C SER A 124 -0.04 25.62 -14.05
N MET A 125 0.66 25.77 -12.91
CA MET A 125 2.04 26.26 -12.86
C MET A 125 3.02 25.24 -13.47
N LEU A 126 2.87 23.94 -13.14
CA LEU A 126 3.66 22.84 -13.73
C LEU A 126 3.44 22.78 -15.25
N SER A 127 2.17 22.89 -15.68
CA SER A 127 1.82 22.91 -17.10
C SER A 127 2.42 24.12 -17.83
N PHE A 128 2.54 25.28 -17.18
CA PHE A 128 3.20 26.45 -17.77
C PHE A 128 4.72 26.26 -17.82
N ASP A 129 5.35 25.71 -16.76
CA ASP A 129 6.79 25.44 -16.70
C ASP A 129 7.26 24.45 -17.78
N SER A 130 6.38 23.53 -18.20
CA SER A 130 6.68 22.58 -19.28
C SER A 130 6.81 23.23 -20.66
N LEU A 131 6.29 24.43 -20.85
CA LEU A 131 6.41 25.21 -22.09
C LEU A 131 7.79 25.90 -22.15
N GLU A 132 8.34 26.07 -23.35
CA GLU A 132 9.61 26.76 -23.54
C GLU A 132 9.61 28.17 -22.92
N VAL A 133 8.52 28.91 -23.12
CA VAL A 133 8.32 30.24 -22.53
C VAL A 133 8.23 30.20 -20.99
N GLY A 134 7.78 29.10 -20.41
CA GLY A 134 7.64 28.92 -18.97
C GLY A 134 8.97 28.80 -18.26
N LYS A 135 9.96 28.19 -18.90
CA LYS A 135 11.29 27.96 -18.33
C LYS A 135 11.98 29.23 -17.82
N SER A 136 11.76 30.36 -18.48
CA SER A 136 12.29 31.66 -18.06
C SER A 136 11.69 32.19 -16.75
N TYR A 137 10.56 31.64 -16.32
CA TYR A 137 9.86 31.99 -15.08
C TYR A 137 10.11 31.01 -13.94
N ARG A 138 10.78 29.89 -14.19
CA ARG A 138 10.93 28.75 -13.26
C ARG A 138 11.37 29.17 -11.86
N LYS A 139 12.46 29.93 -11.76
CA LYS A 139 12.98 30.41 -10.47
C LYS A 139 11.92 31.17 -9.69
N LYS A 140 11.31 32.18 -10.31
CA LYS A 140 10.27 33.02 -9.69
C LYS A 140 9.07 32.18 -9.26
N HIS A 141 8.62 31.26 -10.12
CA HIS A 141 7.44 30.45 -9.85
C HIS A 141 7.71 29.40 -8.76
N SER A 142 8.90 28.78 -8.73
CA SER A 142 9.26 27.85 -7.66
C SER A 142 9.33 28.54 -6.30
N GLU A 143 9.93 29.73 -6.21
CA GLU A 143 9.97 30.52 -4.99
C GLU A 143 8.56 30.94 -4.50
N MET A 144 7.66 31.27 -5.42
CA MET A 144 6.27 31.59 -5.10
C MET A 144 5.48 30.40 -4.59
N LEU A 145 5.74 29.19 -5.14
CA LEU A 145 4.97 27.98 -4.82
C LEU A 145 5.51 27.22 -3.60
N ALA A 146 6.80 27.32 -3.33
CA ALA A 146 7.44 26.55 -2.26
C ALA A 146 6.72 26.65 -0.89
N PRO A 147 6.24 27.85 -0.44
CA PRO A 147 5.51 27.99 0.81
C PRO A 147 4.17 27.24 0.81
N TYR A 148 3.52 27.13 -0.35
CA TYR A 148 2.20 26.50 -0.48
C TYR A 148 2.26 25.00 -0.74
N HIS A 149 3.42 24.50 -1.15
CA HIS A 149 3.59 23.07 -1.51
C HIS A 149 3.20 22.15 -0.35
N GLY A 150 3.58 22.47 0.88
CA GLY A 150 3.20 21.72 2.08
C GLY A 150 1.68 21.64 2.34
N ASN A 151 0.90 22.56 1.78
CA ASN A 151 -0.56 22.55 1.91
C ASN A 151 -1.21 21.39 1.15
N LEU A 152 -0.53 20.81 0.15
CA LEU A 152 -1.00 19.58 -0.52
C LEU A 152 -0.99 18.38 0.41
N LEU A 153 0.07 18.21 1.21
CA LEU A 153 0.12 17.16 2.22
C LEU A 153 -0.99 17.34 3.25
N LYS A 154 -1.18 18.56 3.77
CA LYS A 154 -2.28 18.89 4.69
C LYS A 154 -3.64 18.65 4.05
N GLY A 155 -3.80 19.01 2.77
CA GLY A 155 -5.01 18.75 1.98
C GLY A 155 -5.29 17.25 1.81
N GLY A 156 -4.27 16.45 1.54
CA GLY A 156 -4.38 14.98 1.51
C GLY A 156 -4.88 14.41 2.83
N ILE A 157 -4.27 14.83 3.95
CA ILE A 157 -4.69 14.42 5.30
C ILE A 157 -6.15 14.84 5.58
N TYR A 158 -6.52 16.06 5.23
CA TYR A 158 -7.89 16.55 5.39
C TYR A 158 -8.89 15.71 4.59
N CYS A 159 -8.59 15.41 3.33
CA CYS A 159 -9.44 14.57 2.48
C CYS A 159 -9.56 13.13 3.03
N MET A 160 -8.48 12.55 3.57
CA MET A 160 -8.52 11.24 4.24
C MET A 160 -9.44 11.24 5.45
N ALA A 161 -9.36 12.28 6.29
CA ALA A 161 -10.21 12.41 7.48
C ALA A 161 -11.72 12.53 7.14
N HIS A 162 -12.05 12.90 5.89
CA HIS A 162 -13.41 12.98 5.37
C HIS A 162 -13.75 11.86 4.39
N GLU A 163 -12.95 10.78 4.37
CA GLU A 163 -13.13 9.57 3.53
C GLU A 163 -13.14 9.86 2.01
N LYS A 164 -12.58 11.01 1.60
CA LYS A 164 -12.42 11.39 0.19
C LYS A 164 -11.10 10.85 -0.36
N TRP A 165 -11.06 9.52 -0.48
CA TRP A 165 -9.83 8.77 -0.76
C TRP A 165 -9.19 9.14 -2.10
N LYS A 166 -10.01 9.39 -3.13
CA LYS A 166 -9.51 9.77 -4.46
C LYS A 166 -8.86 11.15 -4.45
N GLU A 167 -9.53 12.13 -3.87
CA GLU A 167 -9.01 13.49 -3.73
C GLU A 167 -7.77 13.53 -2.82
N ALA A 168 -7.77 12.71 -1.77
CA ALA A 168 -6.62 12.56 -0.90
C ALA A 168 -5.41 12.02 -1.67
N TRP A 169 -5.61 10.92 -2.40
CA TRP A 169 -4.56 10.33 -3.22
C TRP A 169 -4.03 11.32 -4.26
N ASP A 170 -4.91 12.02 -4.95
CA ASP A 170 -4.53 13.03 -5.95
C ASP A 170 -3.70 14.19 -5.35
N CYS A 171 -3.98 14.60 -4.11
CA CYS A 171 -3.19 15.63 -3.42
C CYS A 171 -1.80 15.11 -3.03
N LEU A 172 -1.73 13.88 -2.49
CA LEU A 172 -0.48 13.25 -2.06
C LEU A 172 0.39 12.89 -3.27
N ASP A 173 -0.22 12.41 -4.35
CA ASP A 173 0.44 12.15 -5.62
C ASP A 173 1.07 13.42 -6.19
N LEU A 174 0.31 14.50 -6.25
CA LEU A 174 0.81 15.79 -6.71
C LEU A 174 1.91 16.34 -5.78
N TYR A 175 1.78 16.16 -4.47
CA TYR A 175 2.82 16.54 -3.50
C TYR A 175 4.14 15.82 -3.77
N LEU A 176 4.11 14.51 -3.95
CA LEU A 176 5.31 13.68 -4.16
C LEU A 176 5.89 13.88 -5.57
N ASP A 177 5.05 13.84 -6.60
CA ASP A 177 5.49 13.90 -8.00
C ASP A 177 6.01 15.28 -8.38
N SER A 178 5.35 16.36 -7.94
CA SER A 178 5.77 17.72 -8.28
C SER A 178 7.18 18.07 -7.80
N ARG A 179 7.64 17.50 -6.70
CA ARG A 179 9.00 17.70 -6.17
C ARG A 179 10.10 17.21 -7.11
N ARG A 180 9.78 16.22 -7.94
CA ARG A 180 10.69 15.66 -8.95
C ARG A 180 10.68 16.44 -10.26
N GLN A 181 9.75 17.41 -10.39
CA GLN A 181 9.60 18.20 -11.61
C GLN A 181 10.66 19.28 -11.70
N PRO A 182 11.08 19.67 -12.92
CA PRO A 182 12.08 20.71 -13.13
C PRO A 182 11.76 22.04 -12.46
N LEU A 183 10.48 22.36 -12.28
CA LEU A 183 10.04 23.58 -11.58
C LEU A 183 10.67 23.71 -10.19
N PHE A 184 10.82 22.59 -9.46
CA PHE A 184 11.32 22.60 -8.08
C PHE A 184 12.78 22.15 -7.93
N SER A 185 13.53 22.04 -9.03
CA SER A 185 14.93 21.57 -9.02
C SER A 185 15.85 22.32 -8.06
N ASN A 186 15.56 23.59 -7.78
CA ASN A 186 16.34 24.46 -6.88
C ASN A 186 15.79 24.53 -5.45
N ILE A 187 14.71 23.83 -5.14
CA ILE A 187 14.07 23.85 -3.82
C ILE A 187 14.48 22.60 -3.04
N LYS A 188 15.02 22.80 -1.84
CA LYS A 188 15.29 21.71 -0.89
C LYS A 188 14.07 21.45 -0.03
N PHE A 189 13.52 20.26 -0.14
CA PHE A 189 12.38 19.81 0.67
C PHE A 189 12.84 18.88 1.80
N ASN A 190 12.01 18.73 2.84
CA ASN A 190 12.25 17.79 3.93
C ASN A 190 11.83 16.38 3.50
N SER A 191 12.77 15.42 3.47
CA SER A 191 12.53 14.04 3.07
C SER A 191 11.62 13.26 4.04
N ALA A 192 11.65 13.58 5.33
CA ALA A 192 10.79 12.92 6.32
C ALA A 192 9.29 13.10 6.02
N ASN A 193 8.91 14.23 5.44
CA ASN A 193 7.54 14.46 5.00
C ASN A 193 7.17 13.62 3.76
N ASP A 194 8.16 13.22 2.95
CA ASP A 194 7.93 12.41 1.75
C ASP A 194 7.60 10.97 2.12
N GLU A 195 8.36 10.38 3.02
CA GLU A 195 8.11 9.03 3.53
C GLU A 195 6.71 8.93 4.16
N PHE A 196 6.34 9.93 4.95
CA PHE A 196 5.00 10.02 5.53
C PHE A 196 3.91 10.20 4.44
N ALA A 197 4.11 11.10 3.48
CA ALA A 197 3.15 11.31 2.38
C ALA A 197 2.99 10.04 1.52
N ALA A 198 4.10 9.32 1.26
CA ALA A 198 4.09 8.05 0.54
C ALA A 198 3.30 6.96 1.30
N PHE A 199 3.48 6.87 2.62
CA PHE A 199 2.67 6.00 3.46
C PHE A 199 1.17 6.35 3.38
N LEU A 200 0.81 7.63 3.45
CA LEU A 200 -0.58 8.06 3.31
C LEU A 200 -1.14 7.76 1.91
N ALA A 201 -0.35 7.95 0.85
CA ALA A 201 -0.75 7.60 -0.52
C ALA A 201 -1.00 6.09 -0.67
N LEU A 202 -0.15 5.25 -0.08
CA LEU A 202 -0.36 3.79 -0.02
C LEU A 202 -1.69 3.46 0.69
N MET A 203 -2.00 4.12 1.81
CA MET A 203 -3.27 3.94 2.54
C MET A 203 -4.48 4.34 1.69
N CYS A 204 -4.39 5.44 0.93
CA CYS A 204 -5.44 5.82 -0.03
C CYS A 204 -5.61 4.76 -1.12
N GLY A 205 -4.51 4.25 -1.69
CA GLY A 205 -4.53 3.17 -2.68
C GLY A 205 -5.22 1.91 -2.15
N LYS A 206 -4.97 1.54 -0.90
CA LYS A 206 -5.66 0.45 -0.21
C LYS A 206 -7.16 0.71 -0.09
N SER A 207 -7.56 1.90 0.37
CA SER A 207 -8.98 2.26 0.54
C SER A 207 -9.74 2.35 -0.80
N LEU A 208 -9.02 2.59 -1.90
CA LEU A 208 -9.54 2.57 -3.27
C LEU A 208 -9.48 1.18 -3.93
N ASP A 209 -9.04 0.15 -3.21
CA ASP A 209 -8.82 -1.22 -3.71
C ASP A 209 -7.99 -1.25 -5.00
N SER A 210 -6.91 -0.46 -5.06
CA SER A 210 -6.09 -0.28 -6.25
C SER A 210 -4.63 -0.61 -5.99
N LEU A 211 -4.21 -1.80 -6.43
CA LEU A 211 -2.81 -2.23 -6.32
C LEU A 211 -1.85 -1.25 -7.01
N SER A 212 -2.21 -0.72 -8.19
CA SER A 212 -1.35 0.21 -8.93
C SER A 212 -1.10 1.51 -8.14
N LEU A 213 -2.11 2.03 -7.45
CA LEU A 213 -1.97 3.21 -6.60
C LEU A 213 -1.14 2.91 -5.35
N MET A 214 -1.33 1.73 -4.73
CA MET A 214 -0.51 1.30 -3.60
C MET A 214 0.97 1.18 -3.96
N MET A 215 1.27 0.67 -5.16
CA MET A 215 2.65 0.40 -5.58
C MET A 215 3.42 1.64 -6.00
N LYS A 216 2.75 2.72 -6.40
CA LYS A 216 3.42 3.91 -6.99
C LYS A 216 4.50 4.51 -6.11
N TYR A 217 4.30 4.52 -4.79
CA TYR A 217 5.21 5.08 -3.78
C TYR A 217 5.57 4.08 -2.69
N SER A 218 5.47 2.78 -2.98
CA SER A 218 5.69 1.72 -1.98
C SER A 218 7.10 1.71 -1.39
N GLU A 219 8.12 1.99 -2.20
CA GLU A 219 9.51 2.03 -1.76
C GLU A 219 9.76 3.16 -0.75
N GLU A 220 9.23 4.35 -1.02
CA GLU A 220 9.31 5.48 -0.09
C GLU A 220 8.46 5.23 1.18
N ALA A 221 7.28 4.61 1.02
CA ALA A 221 6.40 4.29 2.15
C ALA A 221 7.03 3.29 3.13
N ILE A 222 7.81 2.32 2.64
CA ILE A 222 8.57 1.38 3.48
C ILE A 222 9.61 2.11 4.35
N ASN A 223 10.16 3.22 3.87
CA ASN A 223 11.13 4.00 4.61
C ASN A 223 10.53 4.78 5.79
N TYR A 224 9.22 4.99 5.82
CA TYR A 224 8.54 5.60 6.96
C TYR A 224 8.57 4.66 8.19
N SER A 225 9.63 4.79 8.98
CA SER A 225 9.95 3.87 10.07
C SER A 225 8.83 3.68 11.11
N PRO A 226 8.00 4.70 11.49
CA PRO A 226 6.94 4.52 12.47
C PRO A 226 5.85 3.52 12.04
N ARG A 227 5.74 3.24 10.74
CA ARG A 227 4.73 2.33 10.19
C ARG A 227 5.31 1.28 9.23
N ARG A 228 6.62 1.09 9.19
CA ARG A 228 7.28 0.15 8.26
C ARG A 228 6.74 -1.27 8.35
N GLU A 229 6.57 -1.80 9.56
CA GLU A 229 6.03 -3.14 9.74
C GLU A 229 4.64 -3.28 9.11
N TYR A 230 3.75 -2.34 9.42
CA TYR A 230 2.40 -2.31 8.87
C TYR A 230 2.40 -2.12 7.35
N THR A 231 3.28 -1.27 6.82
CA THR A 231 3.43 -1.07 5.36
C THR A 231 3.83 -2.37 4.66
N LEU A 232 4.82 -3.09 5.19
CA LEU A 232 5.26 -4.38 4.64
C LEU A 232 4.15 -5.44 4.71
N GLN A 233 3.37 -5.48 5.80
CA GLN A 233 2.20 -6.35 5.91
C GLN A 233 1.16 -6.05 4.84
N LEU A 234 0.82 -4.77 4.63
CA LEU A 234 -0.14 -4.36 3.61
C LEU A 234 0.30 -4.72 2.19
N LEU A 235 1.59 -4.53 1.89
CA LEU A 235 2.14 -4.88 0.59
C LEU A 235 2.15 -6.40 0.37
N ALA A 236 2.49 -7.18 1.40
CA ALA A 236 2.39 -8.62 1.35
C ALA A 236 0.94 -9.08 1.09
N GLU A 237 -0.03 -8.58 1.84
CA GLU A 237 -1.45 -8.93 1.64
C GLU A 237 -1.95 -8.54 0.24
N ALA A 238 -1.54 -7.37 -0.27
CA ALA A 238 -1.91 -6.91 -1.61
C ALA A 238 -1.42 -7.85 -2.72
N TRP A 239 -0.26 -8.48 -2.54
CA TRP A 239 0.32 -9.41 -3.52
C TRP A 239 -0.02 -10.89 -3.29
N LYS A 240 -0.66 -11.23 -2.17
CA LYS A 240 -0.93 -12.62 -1.78
C LYS A 240 -1.74 -13.41 -2.81
N LEU A 241 -2.69 -12.77 -3.47
CA LEU A 241 -3.58 -13.41 -4.44
C LEU A 241 -3.04 -13.43 -5.88
N PHE A 242 -1.89 -12.79 -6.14
CA PHE A 242 -1.30 -12.74 -7.48
C PHE A 242 -0.34 -13.90 -7.73
N THR A 243 -0.38 -14.46 -8.93
CA THR A 243 0.48 -15.57 -9.35
C THR A 243 1.42 -15.12 -10.47
N PRO A 244 2.73 -15.41 -10.40
CA PRO A 244 3.42 -16.10 -9.32
C PRO A 244 3.56 -15.22 -8.07
N GLN A 245 3.54 -15.83 -6.89
CA GLN A 245 3.60 -15.13 -5.60
C GLN A 245 5.00 -14.56 -5.26
N LYS A 246 5.76 -14.14 -6.27
CA LYS A 246 7.14 -13.65 -6.10
C LYS A 246 7.19 -12.39 -5.22
N MET A 247 6.29 -11.45 -5.43
CA MET A 247 6.26 -10.21 -4.65
C MET A 247 5.73 -10.42 -3.24
N TYR A 248 4.76 -11.34 -3.07
CA TYR A 248 4.32 -11.76 -1.75
C TYR A 248 5.50 -12.31 -0.92
N LEU A 249 6.25 -13.26 -1.49
CA LEU A 249 7.44 -13.81 -0.84
C LEU A 249 8.49 -12.73 -0.54
N HIS A 250 8.73 -11.81 -1.48
CA HIS A 250 9.67 -10.71 -1.29
C HIS A 250 9.31 -9.88 -0.04
N TYR A 251 8.04 -9.46 0.11
CA TYR A 251 7.63 -8.66 1.26
C TYR A 251 7.62 -9.47 2.57
N LEU A 252 7.38 -10.78 2.53
CA LEU A 252 7.55 -11.63 3.70
C LEU A 252 9.03 -11.72 4.13
N GLN A 253 9.95 -11.84 3.19
CA GLN A 253 11.40 -11.88 3.45
C GLN A 253 11.92 -10.54 4.00
N GLU A 254 11.53 -9.42 3.40
CA GLU A 254 11.88 -8.09 3.91
C GLU A 254 11.27 -7.85 5.30
N GLY A 255 10.02 -8.26 5.50
CA GLY A 255 9.37 -8.19 6.80
C GLY A 255 10.09 -9.02 7.88
N PHE A 256 10.49 -10.23 7.58
CA PHE A 256 11.27 -11.06 8.50
C PHE A 256 12.65 -10.46 8.81
N LYS A 257 13.31 -9.87 7.82
CA LYS A 257 14.61 -9.21 7.99
C LYS A 257 14.58 -8.08 9.03
N PHE A 258 13.54 -7.23 9.00
CA PHE A 258 13.38 -6.12 9.93
C PHE A 258 12.66 -6.51 11.23
N TYR A 259 11.76 -7.49 11.18
CA TYR A 259 10.85 -7.87 12.27
C TYR A 259 10.79 -9.41 12.42
N PRO A 260 11.90 -10.08 12.78
CA PRO A 260 11.98 -11.55 12.81
C PRO A 260 11.01 -12.18 13.83
N GLN A 261 10.66 -11.45 14.90
CA GLN A 261 9.72 -11.90 15.93
C GLN A 261 8.26 -11.54 15.62
N SER A 262 7.99 -10.92 14.47
CA SER A 262 6.64 -10.57 14.07
C SER A 262 5.77 -11.82 13.91
N SER A 263 4.63 -11.82 14.57
CA SER A 263 3.60 -12.87 14.44
C SER A 263 2.98 -12.92 13.03
N TYR A 264 3.26 -11.93 12.20
CA TYR A 264 2.78 -11.87 10.82
C TYR A 264 3.76 -12.54 9.83
N PHE A 265 5.03 -12.08 9.78
CA PHE A 265 5.97 -12.46 8.71
C PHE A 265 6.52 -13.87 8.86
N PHE A 266 7.08 -14.18 10.03
CA PHE A 266 7.75 -15.46 10.23
C PHE A 266 6.83 -16.67 9.95
N PRO A 267 5.62 -16.79 10.54
CA PRO A 267 4.77 -17.94 10.29
C PRO A 267 4.37 -18.07 8.81
N ARG A 268 4.04 -16.95 8.15
CA ARG A 268 3.64 -16.96 6.74
C ARG A 268 4.78 -17.30 5.79
N LEU A 269 6.02 -16.91 6.15
CA LEU A 269 7.22 -17.27 5.39
C LEU A 269 7.49 -18.77 5.46
N ILE A 270 7.35 -19.36 6.65
CA ILE A 270 7.52 -20.82 6.85
C ILE A 270 6.39 -21.57 6.13
N ASP A 271 5.16 -21.12 6.26
CA ASP A 271 3.99 -21.68 5.58
C ASP A 271 4.15 -21.63 4.05
N TYR A 272 4.63 -20.53 3.52
CA TYR A 272 4.90 -20.38 2.09
C TYR A 272 5.88 -21.44 1.60
N TYR A 273 7.03 -21.58 2.26
CA TYR A 273 8.05 -22.53 1.84
C TYR A 273 7.58 -23.99 2.01
N THR A 274 6.93 -24.31 3.11
CA THR A 274 6.46 -25.70 3.37
C THR A 274 5.35 -26.11 2.40
N SER A 275 4.40 -25.22 2.09
CA SER A 275 3.32 -25.49 1.14
C SER A 275 3.81 -25.64 -0.31
N HIS A 276 4.99 -25.09 -0.64
CA HIS A 276 5.64 -25.25 -1.95
C HIS A 276 6.68 -26.38 -1.98
N GLY A 277 6.71 -27.26 -0.97
CA GLY A 277 7.65 -28.37 -0.90
C GLY A 277 9.11 -27.98 -0.65
N LYS A 278 9.35 -26.74 -0.18
CA LYS A 278 10.67 -26.15 0.06
C LYS A 278 11.02 -26.15 1.55
N ALA A 279 10.96 -27.34 2.16
CA ALA A 279 11.18 -27.48 3.60
C ALA A 279 12.60 -27.09 4.05
N ASP A 280 13.60 -27.26 3.19
CA ASP A 280 14.99 -26.89 3.48
C ASP A 280 15.16 -25.37 3.54
N GLU A 281 14.51 -24.61 2.65
CA GLU A 281 14.49 -23.15 2.71
C GLU A 281 13.75 -22.65 3.97
N ALA A 282 12.63 -23.29 4.33
CA ALA A 282 11.95 -22.99 5.60
C ALA A 282 12.92 -23.19 6.78
N MET A 283 13.69 -24.29 6.78
CA MET A 283 14.65 -24.59 7.85
C MET A 283 15.77 -23.56 7.96
N LEU A 284 16.22 -22.96 6.85
CA LEU A 284 17.19 -21.85 6.88
C LEU A 284 16.67 -20.65 7.67
N TYR A 285 15.42 -20.25 7.42
CA TYR A 285 14.80 -19.11 8.14
C TYR A 285 14.52 -19.45 9.60
N ILE A 286 14.10 -20.69 9.89
CA ILE A 286 13.90 -21.18 11.26
C ILE A 286 15.22 -21.13 12.04
N ASN A 287 16.31 -21.62 11.46
CA ASN A 287 17.61 -21.62 12.12
C ASN A 287 18.11 -20.19 12.40
N LYS A 288 17.99 -19.28 11.43
CA LYS A 288 18.28 -17.85 11.64
C LYS A 288 17.44 -17.24 12.77
N ALA A 289 16.16 -17.58 12.85
CA ALA A 289 15.29 -17.11 13.91
C ALA A 289 15.73 -17.66 15.29
N LEU A 290 16.10 -18.94 15.38
CA LEU A 290 16.59 -19.58 16.60
C LEU A 290 17.99 -19.10 17.01
N GLU A 291 18.85 -18.65 16.10
CA GLU A 291 20.12 -17.99 16.41
C GLU A 291 19.89 -16.67 17.15
N MET A 292 18.83 -15.93 16.78
CA MET A 292 18.48 -14.67 17.42
C MET A 292 17.78 -14.86 18.77
N ASP A 293 16.89 -15.86 18.88
CA ASP A 293 16.14 -16.18 20.09
C ASP A 293 15.96 -17.72 20.23
N PRO A 294 16.94 -18.41 20.87
CA PRO A 294 16.95 -19.88 20.96
C PRO A 294 15.79 -20.49 21.76
N ARG A 295 15.09 -19.70 22.57
CA ARG A 295 13.98 -20.15 23.42
C ARG A 295 12.61 -19.69 22.96
N ASN A 296 12.54 -19.03 21.82
CA ASN A 296 11.27 -18.55 21.28
C ASN A 296 10.36 -19.71 20.93
N GLN A 297 9.22 -19.78 21.58
CA GLN A 297 8.25 -20.86 21.44
C GLN A 297 7.72 -21.00 20.00
N LEU A 298 7.52 -19.86 19.30
CA LEU A 298 7.08 -19.86 17.91
C LEU A 298 8.13 -20.48 16.98
N PHE A 299 9.41 -20.16 17.17
CA PHE A 299 10.50 -20.69 16.36
C PHE A 299 10.75 -22.17 16.62
N LEU A 300 10.69 -22.59 17.89
CA LEU A 300 10.79 -23.99 18.28
C LEU A 300 9.63 -24.81 17.72
N LEU A 301 8.40 -24.27 17.76
CA LEU A 301 7.22 -24.94 17.20
C LEU A 301 7.32 -25.08 15.68
N ALA A 302 7.79 -24.05 14.99
CA ALA A 302 8.03 -24.10 13.55
C ALA A 302 9.06 -25.18 13.20
N LYS A 303 10.18 -25.23 13.93
CA LYS A 303 11.21 -26.27 13.74
C LYS A 303 10.67 -27.69 13.96
N HIS A 304 9.96 -27.89 15.07
CA HIS A 304 9.30 -29.16 15.37
C HIS A 304 8.35 -29.57 14.22
N SER A 305 7.51 -28.66 13.74
CA SER A 305 6.52 -28.94 12.69
C SER A 305 7.17 -29.28 11.34
N VAL A 306 8.23 -28.55 10.95
CA VAL A 306 8.96 -28.84 9.71
C VAL A 306 9.68 -30.19 9.78
N LEU A 307 10.33 -30.50 10.91
CA LEU A 307 10.95 -31.78 11.11
C LEU A 307 9.94 -32.96 11.08
N MET A 308 8.74 -32.74 11.62
CA MET A 308 7.63 -33.72 11.49
C MET A 308 7.24 -33.94 10.03
N SER A 309 7.11 -32.91 9.23
CA SER A 309 6.79 -33.01 7.80
C SER A 309 7.89 -33.72 6.99
N GLN A 310 9.14 -33.54 7.37
CA GLN A 310 10.32 -34.23 6.81
C GLN A 310 10.49 -35.68 7.34
N LYS A 311 9.61 -36.13 8.26
CA LYS A 311 9.71 -37.41 8.96
C LYS A 311 11.01 -37.59 9.75
N ASN A 312 11.68 -36.51 10.11
CA ASN A 312 12.84 -36.52 10.98
C ASN A 312 12.38 -36.57 12.45
N TYR A 313 11.83 -37.73 12.82
CA TYR A 313 11.12 -37.93 14.08
C TYR A 313 12.02 -37.82 15.32
N ASP A 314 13.28 -38.21 15.22
CA ASP A 314 14.19 -38.14 16.36
C ASP A 314 14.55 -36.70 16.75
N GLU A 315 14.82 -35.87 15.76
CA GLU A 315 15.04 -34.44 16.01
C GLU A 315 13.72 -33.74 16.39
N ALA A 316 12.61 -34.05 15.71
CA ALA A 316 11.30 -33.48 16.04
C ALA A 316 10.92 -33.74 17.51
N LEU A 317 11.18 -34.97 18.00
CA LEU A 317 10.90 -35.35 19.40
C LEU A 317 11.63 -34.47 20.40
N LYS A 318 12.92 -34.13 20.17
CA LYS A 318 13.70 -33.25 21.05
C LYS A 318 13.04 -31.89 21.21
N TYR A 319 12.62 -31.28 20.08
CA TYR A 319 11.96 -29.97 20.10
C TYR A 319 10.55 -30.03 20.69
N GLY A 320 9.78 -31.10 20.36
CA GLY A 320 8.44 -31.31 20.92
C GLY A 320 8.43 -31.45 22.44
N VAL A 321 9.36 -32.25 22.99
CA VAL A 321 9.51 -32.44 24.45
C VAL A 321 9.96 -31.11 25.12
N THR A 322 10.82 -30.33 24.46
CA THR A 322 11.24 -29.02 24.99
C THR A 322 10.06 -28.06 25.06
N LEU A 323 9.23 -28.00 24.02
CA LEU A 323 8.03 -27.17 24.02
C LEU A 323 7.05 -27.53 25.14
N LEU A 324 6.83 -28.84 25.33
CA LEU A 324 5.88 -29.34 26.33
C LEU A 324 6.39 -29.22 27.77
N ARG A 325 7.71 -29.19 27.98
CA ARG A 325 8.29 -28.91 29.31
C ARG A 325 7.95 -27.48 29.76
N ASP A 326 8.00 -26.50 28.82
CA ASP A 326 7.76 -25.10 29.12
C ASP A 326 6.25 -24.77 29.13
N ASN A 327 5.48 -25.42 28.25
CA ASN A 327 4.02 -25.30 28.19
C ASN A 327 3.36 -26.65 27.84
N PRO A 328 2.90 -27.41 28.85
CA PRO A 328 2.31 -28.73 28.66
C PRO A 328 0.98 -28.75 27.87
N ASP A 329 0.30 -27.61 27.77
CA ASP A 329 -1.04 -27.51 27.18
C ASP A 329 -1.05 -27.09 25.70
N GLN A 330 0.03 -27.37 24.99
CA GLN A 330 0.09 -27.18 23.53
C GLN A 330 -0.45 -28.42 22.81
N ALA A 331 -1.57 -28.26 22.07
CA ALA A 331 -2.24 -29.38 21.41
C ALA A 331 -1.34 -30.07 20.36
N ILE A 332 -0.78 -29.32 19.42
CA ILE A 332 0.00 -29.89 18.31
C ILE A 332 1.27 -30.60 18.78
N PRO A 333 2.11 -30.03 19.67
CA PRO A 333 3.25 -30.76 20.23
C PRO A 333 2.83 -32.06 20.98
N ASN A 334 1.75 -32.03 21.76
CA ASN A 334 1.24 -33.24 22.42
C ASN A 334 0.87 -34.34 21.39
N TYR A 335 0.11 -33.97 20.35
CA TYR A 335 -0.21 -34.94 19.30
C TYR A 335 1.05 -35.49 18.63
N ASN A 336 1.96 -34.63 18.18
CA ASN A 336 3.14 -35.05 17.43
C ASN A 336 4.09 -35.90 18.25
N VAL A 337 4.36 -35.54 19.51
CA VAL A 337 5.21 -36.35 20.41
C VAL A 337 4.56 -37.71 20.67
N GLY A 338 3.27 -37.72 20.97
CA GLY A 338 2.53 -38.97 21.13
C GLY A 338 2.53 -39.83 19.86
N TYR A 339 2.35 -39.20 18.69
CA TYR A 339 2.37 -39.90 17.40
C TYR A 339 3.75 -40.48 17.07
N ILE A 340 4.84 -39.80 17.41
CA ILE A 340 6.21 -40.37 17.26
C ILE A 340 6.37 -41.61 18.10
N TYR A 341 5.97 -41.61 19.37
CA TYR A 341 6.04 -42.79 20.23
C TYR A 341 5.12 -43.90 19.73
N TYR A 342 3.94 -43.59 19.22
CA TYR A 342 3.06 -44.56 18.57
C TYR A 342 3.73 -45.24 17.37
N LEU A 343 4.36 -44.48 16.48
CA LEU A 343 5.10 -45.03 15.33
C LEU A 343 6.26 -45.93 15.78
N ARG A 344 6.98 -45.52 16.83
CA ARG A 344 8.05 -46.39 17.42
C ARG A 344 7.52 -47.69 18.01
N ALA A 345 6.34 -47.67 18.62
CA ALA A 345 5.69 -48.86 19.12
C ALA A 345 5.31 -49.82 17.98
N LEU A 346 4.73 -49.30 16.90
CA LEU A 346 4.42 -50.08 15.70
C LEU A 346 5.68 -50.67 15.04
N ASP A 347 6.77 -49.90 15.01
CA ASP A 347 8.07 -50.40 14.50
C ASP A 347 8.63 -51.52 15.38
N ALA A 348 8.57 -51.35 16.70
CA ALA A 348 9.01 -52.37 17.65
C ALA A 348 8.29 -53.69 17.44
N GLN A 349 6.97 -53.68 17.15
CA GLN A 349 6.20 -54.91 16.85
C GLN A 349 6.66 -55.64 15.59
N LYS A 350 7.26 -54.92 14.62
CA LYS A 350 7.71 -55.43 13.32
C LYS A 350 9.16 -55.93 13.31
N ARG A 351 9.89 -55.88 14.42
CA ARG A 351 11.30 -56.32 14.50
C ARG A 351 11.40 -57.82 14.62
N TYR A 352 11.16 -58.51 13.55
CA TYR A 352 11.07 -59.98 13.49
C TYR A 352 12.37 -60.73 13.87
N GLU A 353 13.50 -60.04 13.90
CA GLU A 353 14.78 -60.52 14.42
C GLU A 353 14.78 -60.72 15.93
N ARG A 354 13.81 -60.19 16.67
CA ARG A 354 13.63 -60.38 18.11
C ARG A 354 12.54 -61.37 18.42
N SER A 355 12.63 -62.06 19.62
CA SER A 355 11.55 -62.92 20.09
C SER A 355 10.22 -62.16 20.22
N TYR A 356 9.11 -62.86 20.03
CA TYR A 356 7.76 -62.29 20.20
C TYR A 356 7.58 -61.55 21.53
N ARG A 357 8.05 -62.20 22.65
CA ARG A 357 7.98 -61.60 23.99
C ARG A 357 8.76 -60.27 24.09
N GLN A 358 9.95 -60.23 23.46
CA GLN A 358 10.76 -59.03 23.48
C GLN A 358 10.12 -57.91 22.65
N ARG A 359 9.58 -58.19 21.47
CA ARG A 359 8.84 -57.22 20.64
C ARG A 359 7.64 -56.61 21.37
N GLN A 360 6.87 -57.46 22.07
CA GLN A 360 5.73 -57.00 22.85
C GLN A 360 6.17 -56.06 23.99
N LYS A 361 7.25 -56.40 24.70
CA LYS A 361 7.80 -55.55 25.75
C LYS A 361 8.29 -54.22 25.22
N ASP A 362 9.06 -54.22 24.13
CA ASP A 362 9.58 -53.01 23.51
C ASP A 362 8.42 -52.11 23.03
N ALA A 363 7.39 -52.65 22.42
CA ALA A 363 6.20 -51.92 21.99
C ALA A 363 5.42 -51.34 23.17
N GLN A 364 5.24 -52.11 24.26
CA GLN A 364 4.56 -51.63 25.47
C GLN A 364 5.30 -50.43 26.12
N GLU A 365 6.62 -50.45 26.11
CA GLU A 365 7.43 -49.32 26.59
C GLU A 365 7.14 -48.03 25.78
N GLU A 366 7.08 -48.14 24.44
CA GLU A 366 6.80 -46.98 23.59
C GLU A 366 5.32 -46.54 23.69
N TYR A 367 4.35 -47.47 23.79
CA TYR A 367 2.95 -47.15 24.05
C TYR A 367 2.78 -46.45 25.41
N SER A 368 3.51 -46.85 26.43
CA SER A 368 3.47 -46.19 27.74
C SER A 368 3.97 -44.74 27.69
N LYS A 369 4.97 -44.47 26.85
CA LYS A 369 5.45 -43.08 26.59
C LYS A 369 4.46 -42.30 25.76
N CYS A 370 3.74 -42.91 24.80
CA CYS A 370 2.74 -42.32 23.96
C CYS A 370 1.52 -41.80 24.76
N LEU A 371 1.06 -42.62 25.70
CA LEU A 371 -0.21 -42.48 26.43
C LEU A 371 -0.45 -41.05 27.00
N PRO A 372 0.44 -40.48 27.82
CA PRO A 372 0.17 -39.21 28.46
C PRO A 372 -0.04 -38.06 27.46
N TYR A 373 0.67 -38.10 26.35
CA TYR A 373 0.61 -37.04 25.32
C TYR A 373 -0.70 -37.09 24.52
N ILE A 374 -1.14 -38.29 24.08
CA ILE A 374 -2.39 -38.42 23.32
C ILE A 374 -3.61 -38.24 24.24
N GLU A 375 -3.58 -38.66 25.50
CA GLU A 375 -4.62 -38.34 26.47
C GLU A 375 -4.72 -36.83 26.73
N ARG A 376 -3.56 -36.10 26.77
CA ARG A 376 -3.55 -34.66 26.91
C ARG A 376 -4.11 -34.00 25.66
N TYR A 377 -3.71 -34.47 24.48
CA TYR A 377 -4.28 -34.00 23.20
C TYR A 377 -5.79 -34.17 23.14
N ARG A 378 -6.33 -35.36 23.51
CA ARG A 378 -7.77 -35.62 23.58
C ARG A 378 -8.49 -34.60 24.48
N LYS A 379 -7.91 -34.25 25.62
CA LYS A 379 -8.49 -33.24 26.53
C LYS A 379 -8.50 -31.83 25.92
N LEU A 380 -7.44 -31.47 25.20
CA LEU A 380 -7.29 -30.15 24.56
C LEU A 380 -8.14 -30.02 23.28
N MET A 381 -8.29 -31.14 22.55
CA MET A 381 -8.97 -31.21 21.26
C MET A 381 -9.99 -32.36 21.21
N PRO A 382 -11.03 -32.33 22.04
CA PRO A 382 -11.97 -33.48 22.16
C PRO A 382 -12.71 -33.79 20.85
N ASN A 383 -12.96 -32.78 20.03
CA ASN A 383 -13.66 -32.91 18.76
C ASN A 383 -12.79 -33.48 17.62
N ASP A 384 -11.46 -33.51 17.77
CA ASP A 384 -10.55 -34.04 16.74
C ASP A 384 -10.36 -35.57 16.92
N ARG A 385 -11.52 -36.28 16.93
CA ARG A 385 -11.59 -37.71 17.19
C ARG A 385 -10.78 -38.54 16.15
N GLU A 386 -10.75 -38.09 14.92
CA GLU A 386 -10.04 -38.78 13.83
C GLU A 386 -8.53 -38.92 14.11
N ARG A 387 -7.94 -38.00 14.84
CA ARG A 387 -6.51 -38.05 15.19
C ARG A 387 -6.24 -38.84 16.44
N TRP A 388 -6.96 -38.61 17.53
CA TRP A 388 -6.62 -39.25 18.82
C TRP A 388 -7.23 -40.61 18.99
N TYR A 389 -8.41 -40.93 18.40
CA TYR A 389 -9.12 -42.17 18.63
C TYR A 389 -8.36 -43.41 18.18
N PRO A 390 -7.86 -43.50 16.91
CA PRO A 390 -7.13 -44.72 16.46
C PRO A 390 -5.86 -44.96 17.29
N ILE A 391 -5.19 -43.94 17.74
CA ILE A 391 -3.97 -44.07 18.55
C ILE A 391 -4.33 -44.56 19.95
N LEU A 392 -5.31 -43.94 20.62
CA LEU A 392 -5.71 -44.38 21.97
C LEU A 392 -6.34 -45.76 21.97
N TYR A 393 -7.03 -46.15 20.92
CA TYR A 393 -7.57 -47.51 20.75
C TYR A 393 -6.41 -48.54 20.83
N GLU A 394 -5.38 -48.40 20.02
CA GLU A 394 -4.21 -49.27 20.02
C GLU A 394 -3.43 -49.21 21.34
N VAL A 395 -3.23 -48.01 21.88
CA VAL A 395 -2.50 -47.82 23.14
C VAL A 395 -3.22 -48.50 24.30
N TYR A 396 -4.51 -48.33 24.46
CA TYR A 396 -5.27 -48.94 25.56
C TYR A 396 -5.35 -50.44 25.42
N LEU A 397 -5.48 -50.98 24.20
CA LEU A 397 -5.50 -52.39 23.91
C LEU A 397 -4.15 -53.03 24.29
N ASN A 398 -3.04 -52.51 23.81
CA ASN A 398 -1.71 -53.07 24.02
C ASN A 398 -1.17 -52.92 25.46
N LEU A 399 -1.71 -51.92 26.21
CA LEU A 399 -1.40 -51.72 27.63
C LEU A 399 -2.40 -52.42 28.58
N ASN A 400 -3.35 -53.19 28.05
CA ASN A 400 -4.38 -53.89 28.82
C ASN A 400 -5.22 -52.96 29.72
N MET A 401 -5.58 -51.78 29.23
CA MET A 401 -6.33 -50.76 29.98
C MET A 401 -7.84 -50.84 29.75
N GLY A 402 -8.46 -51.99 30.05
CA GLY A 402 -9.84 -52.35 29.71
C GLY A 402 -10.87 -51.24 30.03
N LYS A 403 -10.91 -50.69 31.26
CA LYS A 403 -11.81 -49.61 31.64
C LYS A 403 -11.69 -48.37 30.77
N LYS A 404 -10.46 -48.00 30.35
CA LYS A 404 -10.24 -46.84 29.46
C LYS A 404 -10.58 -47.21 28.02
N PHE A 405 -10.32 -48.43 27.60
CA PHE A 405 -10.72 -48.96 26.31
C PHE A 405 -12.25 -48.87 26.13
N ASP A 406 -13.01 -49.37 27.12
CA ASP A 406 -14.49 -49.32 27.13
C ASP A 406 -15.00 -47.90 27.03
N SER A 407 -14.28 -46.90 27.59
CA SER A 407 -14.65 -45.49 27.52
C SER A 407 -14.44 -44.83 26.14
N LEU A 408 -13.87 -45.53 25.16
CA LEU A 408 -13.73 -45.12 23.77
C LEU A 408 -14.95 -45.51 22.92
N LEU A 409 -15.56 -46.59 23.26
CA LEU A 409 -16.74 -47.17 22.59
C LEU A 409 -18.00 -46.37 22.92
#